data_a6b0db00ddc3b7e5fb2fdf50a39abec9
#
_entry.id   a6b0db00ddc3b7e5fb2fdf50a39abec9
#
_cell.length_a   1.000
_cell.length_b   1.000
_cell.length_c   1.000
_cell.angle_alpha   90.00
_cell.angle_beta   90.00
_cell.angle_gamma   90.00
#
_symmetry.space_group_name_H-M   'P 1'
#
loop_
_entity.id
_entity.type
_entity.pdbx_description
1 polymer ?
#
loop_
_entity_poly.entity_id
_entity_poly.type
_entity_poly.pdbx_seq_one_letter_code
_entity_poly.pdbx_strand_id
1 'polypeptide(L)'
;GSTYNATGEHSGDVINTTSGNHQDRDEDASATLTVTQIKKNGGSNSSVSSGTTNSNGTSVTGTYGTLTIGADGSYTYAATADAADGIADGESATDVFVYTLSDGTDTTTANITITILGQNDALTAQNDEGVIMEGSTLTVANGSNANVSGSYDATGEHSGDVLDTTSSSHKDSDPDTSDTLTITHIKKDGGSNSAVSSGSSYNSSGTAVTGAYGTLT
;
A
#
# COMPACT_ATOMS: atom_id res chain seq x y z
N GLY A 1 -15.76 -4.37 1.44
CA GLY A 1 -15.05 -3.89 0.27
C GLY A 1 -16.03 -3.51 -0.81
N SER A 2 -15.88 -2.32 -1.37
CA SER A 2 -16.65 -1.89 -2.52
C SER A 2 -16.30 -2.77 -3.72
N THR A 3 -17.28 -3.40 -4.32
CA THR A 3 -17.07 -4.11 -5.59
C THR A 3 -16.92 -3.04 -6.67
N TYR A 4 -15.70 -2.76 -7.12
CA TYR A 4 -15.48 -1.93 -8.29
C TYR A 4 -16.04 -2.66 -9.51
N ASN A 5 -17.00 -2.08 -10.18
CA ASN A 5 -17.55 -2.62 -11.41
C ASN A 5 -16.86 -1.93 -12.59
N ALA A 6 -15.83 -2.55 -13.10
CA ALA A 6 -15.03 -2.10 -14.24
C ALA A 6 -15.77 -2.19 -15.58
N THR A 7 -17.07 -2.07 -15.62
CA THR A 7 -17.86 -2.13 -16.85
C THR A 7 -17.39 -1.07 -17.84
N GLY A 8 -16.70 -1.48 -18.86
CA GLY A 8 -16.13 -0.62 -19.90
C GLY A 8 -14.69 -0.19 -19.69
N GLU A 9 -14.03 -0.61 -18.60
CA GLU A 9 -12.65 -0.23 -18.27
C GLU A 9 -11.62 -1.35 -18.45
N HIS A 10 -12.03 -2.50 -18.93
CA HIS A 10 -11.15 -3.59 -19.33
C HIS A 10 -11.30 -3.88 -20.81
N SER A 11 -10.21 -4.23 -21.47
CA SER A 11 -10.20 -4.54 -22.90
C SER A 11 -10.54 -6.01 -23.21
N GLY A 12 -10.74 -6.85 -22.21
CA GLY A 12 -10.94 -8.31 -22.39
C GLY A 12 -9.62 -9.08 -22.38
N ASP A 13 -9.62 -10.33 -22.90
CA ASP A 13 -8.35 -11.01 -23.15
C ASP A 13 -7.60 -10.37 -24.34
N VAL A 14 -6.29 -10.60 -24.43
CA VAL A 14 -5.46 -9.89 -25.40
C VAL A 14 -5.65 -10.33 -26.85
N ILE A 15 -6.27 -11.50 -27.09
CA ILE A 15 -6.48 -12.03 -28.45
C ILE A 15 -7.96 -11.90 -28.87
N ASN A 16 -8.90 -12.32 -28.02
CA ASN A 16 -10.31 -12.49 -28.38
C ASN A 16 -11.23 -11.36 -27.89
N THR A 17 -10.64 -10.21 -27.54
CA THR A 17 -11.49 -9.08 -27.12
C THR A 17 -12.44 -8.67 -28.24
N THR A 18 -13.70 -8.42 -27.89
CA THR A 18 -14.70 -7.91 -28.84
C THR A 18 -14.69 -6.37 -28.92
N SER A 19 -13.87 -5.71 -28.13
CA SER A 19 -13.75 -4.25 -28.08
C SER A 19 -12.80 -3.73 -29.16
N GLY A 20 -13.34 -3.21 -30.22
CA GLY A 20 -12.78 -2.89 -31.54
C GLY A 20 -11.33 -2.38 -31.65
N ASN A 21 -10.85 -1.55 -30.71
CA ASN A 21 -9.48 -1.00 -30.78
C ASN A 21 -8.43 -1.80 -30.00
N HIS A 22 -8.84 -2.84 -29.29
CA HIS A 22 -7.98 -3.66 -28.44
C HIS A 22 -7.86 -5.11 -28.93
N GLN A 23 -8.44 -5.42 -30.09
CA GLN A 23 -8.35 -6.75 -30.66
C GLN A 23 -7.04 -6.88 -31.44
N ASP A 24 -6.23 -7.88 -31.04
CA ASP A 24 -5.08 -8.30 -31.84
C ASP A 24 -5.56 -9.00 -33.13
N ARG A 25 -4.89 -8.74 -34.25
CA ARG A 25 -5.29 -9.22 -35.55
C ARG A 25 -4.07 -9.61 -36.36
N ASP A 26 -4.31 -10.58 -37.25
CA ASP A 26 -3.46 -10.94 -38.35
C ASP A 26 -4.21 -10.71 -39.65
N GLU A 27 -3.53 -10.33 -40.75
CA GLU A 27 -4.13 -10.19 -42.07
C GLU A 27 -4.42 -11.55 -42.72
N ASP A 28 -3.70 -12.58 -42.29
CA ASP A 28 -3.92 -13.95 -42.76
C ASP A 28 -5.07 -14.62 -42.00
N ALA A 29 -6.20 -14.78 -42.65
CA ALA A 29 -7.45 -15.28 -42.06
C ALA A 29 -7.35 -16.70 -41.42
N SER A 30 -6.28 -17.44 -41.71
CA SER A 30 -6.00 -18.78 -41.15
C SER A 30 -4.99 -18.78 -40.02
N ALA A 31 -4.40 -17.62 -39.67
CA ALA A 31 -3.44 -17.52 -38.60
C ALA A 31 -4.08 -17.81 -37.23
N THR A 32 -3.36 -18.55 -36.43
CA THR A 32 -3.75 -18.80 -35.03
C THR A 32 -2.83 -18.01 -34.11
N LEU A 33 -3.35 -16.94 -33.53
CA LEU A 33 -2.59 -16.08 -32.62
C LEU A 33 -2.40 -16.75 -31.25
N THR A 34 -1.20 -16.67 -30.74
CA THR A 34 -0.87 -17.19 -29.39
C THR A 34 0.08 -16.24 -28.66
N VAL A 35 -0.09 -16.09 -27.34
CA VAL A 35 0.89 -15.43 -26.49
C VAL A 35 2.02 -16.40 -26.20
N THR A 36 3.25 -16.01 -26.52
CA THR A 36 4.45 -16.85 -26.36
C THR A 36 5.39 -16.40 -25.26
N GLN A 37 5.36 -15.12 -24.90
CA GLN A 37 6.18 -14.56 -23.83
C GLN A 37 5.44 -13.43 -23.11
N ILE A 38 5.84 -13.21 -21.86
CA ILE A 38 5.36 -12.11 -20.99
C ILE A 38 6.50 -11.57 -20.16
N LYS A 39 6.49 -10.28 -19.86
CA LYS A 39 7.38 -9.64 -18.89
C LYS A 39 6.74 -8.43 -18.24
N LYS A 40 7.21 -8.02 -17.08
CA LYS A 40 7.03 -6.66 -16.59
C LYS A 40 7.77 -5.70 -17.52
N ASN A 41 7.24 -4.52 -17.76
CA ASN A 41 7.92 -3.49 -18.56
C ASN A 41 9.32 -3.20 -17.99
N GLY A 42 10.33 -3.25 -18.84
CA GLY A 42 11.75 -3.15 -18.45
C GLY A 42 12.37 -4.42 -17.85
N GLY A 43 11.59 -5.50 -17.67
CA GLY A 43 12.06 -6.78 -17.14
C GLY A 43 12.49 -7.79 -18.22
N SER A 44 12.83 -9.00 -17.77
CA SER A 44 13.20 -10.12 -18.63
C SER A 44 11.97 -10.91 -19.09
N ASN A 45 12.01 -11.47 -20.30
CA ASN A 45 10.95 -12.30 -20.84
C ASN A 45 10.83 -13.63 -20.09
N SER A 46 9.59 -14.03 -19.79
CA SER A 46 9.19 -15.36 -19.35
C SER A 46 8.37 -16.04 -20.42
N SER A 47 8.68 -17.30 -20.72
CA SER A 47 7.95 -18.07 -21.76
C SER A 47 6.54 -18.43 -21.27
N VAL A 48 5.56 -18.33 -22.17
CA VAL A 48 4.20 -18.81 -21.95
C VAL A 48 4.04 -20.13 -22.69
N SER A 49 3.66 -21.19 -21.99
CA SER A 49 3.52 -22.52 -22.55
C SER A 49 2.25 -22.63 -23.41
N SER A 50 2.35 -23.30 -24.57
CA SER A 50 1.21 -23.54 -25.44
C SER A 50 0.08 -24.29 -24.73
N GLY A 51 -1.17 -23.95 -25.06
CA GLY A 51 -2.38 -24.57 -24.49
C GLY A 51 -2.70 -24.15 -23.06
N THR A 52 -2.05 -23.10 -22.53
CA THR A 52 -2.36 -22.54 -21.22
C THR A 52 -3.42 -21.45 -21.28
N THR A 53 -4.08 -21.24 -20.16
CA THR A 53 -5.10 -20.20 -19.90
C THR A 53 -4.67 -19.36 -18.69
N ASN A 54 -5.44 -18.36 -18.31
CA ASN A 54 -5.19 -17.56 -17.09
C ASN A 54 -5.13 -18.38 -15.79
N SER A 55 -5.68 -19.59 -15.76
CA SER A 55 -5.68 -20.45 -14.56
C SER A 55 -4.42 -21.30 -14.40
N ASN A 56 -3.67 -21.54 -15.49
CA ASN A 56 -2.45 -22.34 -15.51
C ASN A 56 -1.34 -21.71 -16.36
N GLY A 57 -1.43 -20.42 -16.60
CA GLY A 57 -0.51 -19.63 -17.40
C GLY A 57 0.80 -19.28 -16.70
N THR A 58 1.51 -18.33 -17.26
CA THR A 58 2.79 -17.83 -16.74
C THR A 58 2.54 -16.58 -15.91
N SER A 59 3.03 -16.59 -14.68
CA SER A 59 2.92 -15.47 -13.74
C SER A 59 4.14 -14.57 -13.80
N VAL A 60 3.90 -13.25 -13.76
CA VAL A 60 4.92 -12.20 -13.69
C VAL A 60 4.54 -11.20 -12.59
N THR A 61 5.45 -10.98 -11.68
CA THR A 61 5.27 -10.01 -10.58
C THR A 61 5.51 -8.59 -11.08
N GLY A 62 4.52 -7.73 -10.87
CA GLY A 62 4.56 -6.29 -11.09
C GLY A 62 5.14 -5.51 -9.91
N THR A 63 4.74 -4.27 -9.77
CA THR A 63 5.02 -3.44 -8.58
C THR A 63 3.92 -3.64 -7.52
N TYR A 64 2.68 -3.65 -7.95
CA TYR A 64 1.50 -3.64 -7.08
C TYR A 64 0.78 -4.98 -7.02
N GLY A 65 1.17 -5.95 -7.86
CA GLY A 65 0.54 -7.24 -7.89
C GLY A 65 1.19 -8.22 -8.84
N THR A 66 0.48 -9.29 -9.15
CA THR A 66 0.95 -10.35 -10.05
C THR A 66 -0.05 -10.59 -11.18
N LEU A 67 0.45 -10.56 -12.42
CA LEU A 67 -0.30 -10.92 -13.61
C LEU A 67 0.00 -12.37 -13.99
N THR A 68 -1.03 -13.15 -14.29
CA THR A 68 -0.91 -14.50 -14.85
C THR A 68 -1.62 -14.52 -16.20
N ILE A 69 -0.91 -14.93 -17.26
CA ILE A 69 -1.42 -14.95 -18.64
C ILE A 69 -1.26 -16.33 -19.26
N GLY A 70 -2.27 -16.77 -20.02
CA GLY A 70 -2.25 -17.97 -20.82
C GLY A 70 -1.85 -17.71 -22.27
N ALA A 71 -1.49 -18.78 -22.97
CA ALA A 71 -1.21 -18.73 -24.40
C ALA A 71 -2.45 -18.35 -25.24
N ASP A 72 -3.64 -18.58 -24.70
CA ASP A 72 -4.92 -18.19 -25.31
C ASP A 72 -5.23 -16.69 -25.19
N GLY A 73 -4.36 -15.92 -24.53
CA GLY A 73 -4.52 -14.49 -24.32
C GLY A 73 -5.33 -14.10 -23.08
N SER A 74 -5.95 -15.07 -22.41
CA SER A 74 -6.66 -14.80 -21.15
C SER A 74 -5.67 -14.48 -20.03
N TYR A 75 -6.02 -13.55 -19.13
CA TYR A 75 -5.18 -13.18 -18.00
C TYR A 75 -5.98 -12.90 -16.73
N THR A 76 -5.29 -12.98 -15.61
CA THR A 76 -5.75 -12.49 -14.31
C THR A 76 -4.68 -11.58 -13.70
N TYR A 77 -5.10 -10.61 -12.92
CA TYR A 77 -4.21 -9.78 -12.13
C TYR A 77 -4.72 -9.73 -10.68
N ALA A 78 -3.81 -9.95 -9.74
CA ALA A 78 -4.09 -9.85 -8.32
C ALA A 78 -3.21 -8.76 -7.71
N ALA A 79 -3.83 -7.68 -7.23
CA ALA A 79 -3.16 -6.58 -6.53
C ALA A 79 -2.98 -6.97 -5.05
N THR A 80 -1.92 -7.70 -4.74
CA THR A 80 -1.66 -8.29 -3.42
C THR A 80 -0.25 -7.98 -2.90
N ALA A 81 0.46 -7.06 -3.52
CA ALA A 81 1.76 -6.61 -3.03
C ALA A 81 1.56 -5.51 -1.98
N ASP A 82 2.44 -5.46 -0.96
CA ASP A 82 2.43 -4.42 0.08
C ASP A 82 2.45 -2.99 -0.51
N ALA A 83 3.03 -2.82 -1.72
CA ALA A 83 3.00 -1.54 -2.43
C ALA A 83 1.59 -1.12 -2.90
N ALA A 84 0.65 -2.04 -3.02
CA ALA A 84 -0.74 -1.72 -3.35
C ALA A 84 -1.49 -1.15 -2.15
N ASP A 85 -1.17 -1.61 -0.94
CA ASP A 85 -1.75 -1.10 0.31
C ASP A 85 -1.32 0.36 0.57
N GLY A 86 -0.22 0.82 -0.03
CA GLY A 86 0.23 2.22 0.07
C GLY A 86 -0.48 3.21 -0.86
N ILE A 87 -1.51 2.80 -1.59
CA ILE A 87 -2.28 3.66 -2.51
C ILE A 87 -3.55 4.11 -1.80
N ALA A 88 -3.58 5.35 -1.33
CA ALA A 88 -4.70 5.90 -0.57
C ALA A 88 -6.01 6.03 -1.38
N ASP A 89 -7.13 6.17 -0.69
CA ASP A 89 -8.45 6.38 -1.32
C ASP A 89 -8.44 7.61 -2.24
N GLY A 90 -8.92 7.42 -3.46
CA GLY A 90 -8.92 8.43 -4.51
C GLY A 90 -7.62 8.54 -5.31
N GLU A 91 -6.56 7.83 -4.93
CA GLU A 91 -5.33 7.70 -5.70
C GLU A 91 -5.36 6.49 -6.63
N SER A 92 -4.39 6.41 -7.53
CA SER A 92 -4.23 5.26 -8.42
C SER A 92 -2.77 5.07 -8.83
N ALA A 93 -2.41 3.83 -9.12
CA ALA A 93 -1.12 3.46 -9.66
C ALA A 93 -1.28 2.51 -10.85
N THR A 94 -0.20 2.24 -11.58
CA THR A 94 -0.25 1.36 -12.74
C THR A 94 0.88 0.34 -12.76
N ASP A 95 0.56 -0.89 -13.11
CA ASP A 95 1.51 -1.88 -13.59
C ASP A 95 1.40 -2.04 -15.11
N VAL A 96 2.54 -2.13 -15.78
CA VAL A 96 2.61 -2.35 -17.23
C VAL A 96 3.37 -3.63 -17.51
N PHE A 97 2.76 -4.51 -18.29
CA PHE A 97 3.34 -5.76 -18.77
C PHE A 97 3.43 -5.73 -20.28
N VAL A 98 4.43 -6.42 -20.83
CA VAL A 98 4.65 -6.54 -22.27
C VAL A 98 4.53 -8.01 -22.64
N TYR A 99 3.57 -8.35 -23.50
CA TYR A 99 3.46 -9.70 -24.03
C TYR A 99 3.96 -9.78 -25.47
N THR A 100 4.39 -10.96 -25.86
CA THR A 100 4.76 -11.30 -27.25
C THR A 100 3.69 -12.19 -27.84
N LEU A 101 3.09 -11.72 -28.92
CA LEU A 101 2.13 -12.44 -29.74
C LEU A 101 2.84 -13.11 -30.91
N SER A 102 2.41 -14.28 -31.30
CA SER A 102 2.90 -15.02 -32.50
C SER A 102 1.74 -15.67 -33.25
N ASP A 103 1.85 -15.69 -34.57
CA ASP A 103 1.03 -16.45 -35.48
C ASP A 103 1.65 -17.81 -35.88
N GLY A 104 2.84 -18.12 -35.35
CA GLY A 104 3.64 -19.29 -35.69
C GLY A 104 4.75 -19.01 -36.69
N THR A 105 4.75 -17.86 -37.37
CA THR A 105 5.76 -17.42 -38.35
C THR A 105 6.47 -16.17 -37.90
N ASP A 106 5.70 -15.16 -37.52
CA ASP A 106 6.18 -13.86 -37.04
C ASP A 106 5.80 -13.61 -35.61
N THR A 107 6.38 -12.57 -35.01
CA THR A 107 6.09 -12.13 -33.63
C THR A 107 6.01 -10.63 -33.53
N THR A 108 5.10 -10.16 -32.68
CA THR A 108 4.97 -8.74 -32.30
C THR A 108 4.76 -8.59 -30.82
N THR A 109 4.87 -7.39 -30.28
CA THR A 109 4.68 -7.12 -28.86
C THR A 109 3.66 -6.03 -28.61
N ALA A 110 2.88 -6.18 -27.53
CA ALA A 110 1.98 -5.14 -27.06
C ALA A 110 1.96 -5.10 -25.52
N ASN A 111 1.28 -4.09 -24.98
CA ASN A 111 1.24 -3.84 -23.53
C ASN A 111 -0.12 -4.20 -22.94
N ILE A 112 -0.07 -4.76 -21.72
CA ILE A 112 -1.20 -4.80 -20.80
C ILE A 112 -0.92 -3.75 -19.72
N THR A 113 -1.80 -2.77 -19.58
CA THR A 113 -1.70 -1.76 -18.52
C THR A 113 -2.84 -2.01 -17.54
N ILE A 114 -2.47 -2.26 -16.28
CA ILE A 114 -3.43 -2.45 -15.18
C ILE A 114 -3.37 -1.19 -14.31
N THR A 115 -4.52 -0.55 -14.12
CA THR A 115 -4.69 0.54 -13.17
C THR A 115 -5.24 -0.01 -11.87
N ILE A 116 -4.53 0.22 -10.79
CA ILE A 116 -4.91 -0.13 -9.41
C ILE A 116 -5.49 1.13 -8.78
N LEU A 117 -6.69 1.04 -8.25
CA LEU A 117 -7.33 2.11 -7.50
C LEU A 117 -7.09 1.88 -6.02
N GLY A 118 -6.65 2.91 -5.32
CA GLY A 118 -6.44 2.88 -3.88
C GLY A 118 -7.74 2.78 -3.09
N GLN A 119 -7.62 2.27 -1.89
CA GLN A 119 -8.67 2.24 -0.86
C GLN A 119 -8.03 2.69 0.44
N ASN A 120 -8.81 3.35 1.31
CA ASN A 120 -8.32 3.70 2.63
C ASN A 120 -8.08 2.44 3.46
N ASP A 121 -6.87 2.25 3.93
CA ASP A 121 -6.50 1.22 4.88
C ASP A 121 -6.66 1.69 6.33
N ALA A 122 -6.59 0.76 7.27
CA ALA A 122 -6.77 1.09 8.67
C ALA A 122 -5.42 1.43 9.30
N LEU A 123 -5.34 2.60 9.93
CA LEU A 123 -4.19 2.96 10.75
C LEU A 123 -4.01 1.99 11.93
N THR A 124 -2.78 1.79 12.36
CA THR A 124 -2.39 1.00 13.53
C THR A 124 -1.73 1.91 14.55
N ALA A 125 -2.32 1.98 15.76
CA ALA A 125 -1.70 2.65 16.90
C ALA A 125 -1.04 1.62 17.82
N GLN A 126 0.15 1.92 18.30
CA GLN A 126 0.90 1.15 19.29
C GLN A 126 0.80 1.80 20.67
N ASN A 127 1.05 1.00 21.71
CA ASN A 127 1.08 1.53 23.06
C ASN A 127 2.42 2.18 23.34
N ASP A 128 2.36 3.38 23.95
CA ASP A 128 3.53 4.09 24.43
C ASP A 128 3.68 4.00 25.95
N GLU A 129 4.89 3.92 26.40
CA GLU A 129 5.25 3.77 27.81
C GLU A 129 6.26 4.82 28.23
N GLY A 130 6.17 5.27 29.47
CA GLY A 130 7.14 6.18 30.05
C GLY A 130 7.30 5.93 31.53
N VAL A 131 8.53 6.03 32.02
CA VAL A 131 8.87 5.90 33.42
C VAL A 131 9.40 7.24 33.94
N ILE A 132 8.96 7.67 35.14
CA ILE A 132 9.31 8.93 35.73
C ILE A 132 9.47 8.79 37.26
N MET A 133 10.44 9.47 37.81
CA MET A 133 10.57 9.58 39.27
C MET A 133 9.58 10.60 39.85
N GLU A 134 9.13 10.35 41.06
CA GLU A 134 8.33 11.33 41.83
C GLU A 134 9.01 12.71 41.86
N GLY A 135 8.24 13.75 41.61
CA GLY A 135 8.73 15.13 41.57
C GLY A 135 9.48 15.54 40.30
N SER A 136 9.60 14.65 39.30
CA SER A 136 10.25 14.95 38.05
C SER A 136 9.22 15.21 36.92
N THR A 137 9.72 15.66 35.75
CA THR A 137 8.92 15.84 34.52
C THR A 137 9.52 15.01 33.42
N LEU A 138 8.72 14.16 32.81
CA LEU A 138 9.04 13.48 31.57
C LEU A 138 8.62 14.39 30.41
N THR A 139 9.54 14.70 29.51
CA THR A 139 9.26 15.46 28.28
C THR A 139 9.64 14.64 27.08
N VAL A 140 8.67 14.40 26.18
CA VAL A 140 8.87 13.76 24.91
C VAL A 140 8.59 14.78 23.81
N ALA A 141 9.61 15.13 23.05
CA ALA A 141 9.49 16.08 21.96
C ALA A 141 9.20 15.35 20.65
N ASN A 142 8.45 16.01 19.76
CA ASN A 142 8.14 15.48 18.42
C ASN A 142 9.42 15.06 17.67
N GLY A 143 9.41 13.86 17.09
CA GLY A 143 10.53 13.29 16.33
C GLY A 143 11.76 12.93 17.18
N SER A 144 11.64 12.85 18.51
CA SER A 144 12.78 12.52 19.36
C SER A 144 12.44 11.48 20.43
N ASN A 145 13.48 10.75 20.86
CA ASN A 145 13.38 9.94 22.06
C ASN A 145 13.12 10.83 23.29
N ALA A 146 12.34 10.34 24.23
CA ALA A 146 12.02 11.07 25.42
C ALA A 146 13.28 11.52 26.17
N ASN A 147 13.27 12.76 26.63
CA ASN A 147 14.25 13.29 27.57
C ASN A 147 13.62 13.35 28.95
N VAL A 148 14.19 12.63 29.91
CA VAL A 148 13.82 12.75 31.33
C VAL A 148 14.68 13.82 31.97
N SER A 149 14.06 14.86 32.48
CA SER A 149 14.76 15.83 33.28
C SER A 149 14.83 15.33 34.74
N GLY A 150 16.03 14.97 35.19
CA GLY A 150 16.28 14.45 36.53
C GLY A 150 17.45 13.45 36.56
N SER A 151 17.77 12.91 37.71
CA SER A 151 18.88 11.97 37.91
C SER A 151 18.53 10.51 37.54
N TYR A 152 17.37 10.26 36.96
CA TYR A 152 16.97 8.94 36.51
C TYR A 152 17.39 8.74 35.08
N ASP A 153 18.22 7.73 34.84
CA ASP A 153 18.62 7.33 33.50
C ASP A 153 17.53 6.39 32.95
N ALA A 154 16.58 6.96 32.23
CA ALA A 154 15.48 6.24 31.62
C ALA A 154 15.85 5.67 30.22
N THR A 155 17.12 5.42 29.99
CA THR A 155 17.57 4.84 28.71
C THR A 155 16.88 3.49 28.47
N GLY A 156 15.91 3.47 27.56
CA GLY A 156 15.13 2.28 27.22
C GLY A 156 13.82 2.10 27.99
N GLU A 157 13.39 3.08 28.80
CA GLU A 157 12.16 3.00 29.61
C GLU A 157 11.02 3.91 29.11
N HIS A 158 11.10 4.36 27.87
CA HIS A 158 10.05 5.11 27.20
C HIS A 158 10.05 4.80 25.70
N SER A 159 8.90 4.90 25.08
CA SER A 159 8.70 4.56 23.66
C SER A 159 9.00 5.69 22.68
N GLY A 160 9.20 6.90 23.14
CA GLY A 160 9.34 8.08 22.29
C GLY A 160 8.04 8.89 22.19
N ASP A 161 7.90 9.76 21.18
CA ASP A 161 6.61 10.40 20.94
C ASP A 161 5.62 9.43 20.29
N VAL A 162 4.33 9.70 20.47
CA VAL A 162 3.25 8.77 20.10
C VAL A 162 3.00 8.61 18.60
N LEU A 163 3.57 9.46 17.75
CA LEU A 163 3.38 9.38 16.30
C LEU A 163 4.65 8.99 15.54
N ASP A 164 5.81 9.46 16.01
CA ASP A 164 7.05 9.46 15.24
C ASP A 164 8.21 8.82 16.00
N THR A 165 7.91 7.81 16.79
CA THR A 165 8.94 7.06 17.50
C THR A 165 9.88 6.34 16.52
N THR A 166 11.16 6.31 16.85
CA THR A 166 12.16 5.55 16.10
C THR A 166 12.14 4.05 16.42
N SER A 167 11.40 3.65 17.45
CA SER A 167 11.23 2.25 17.84
C SER A 167 10.17 1.59 16.99
N SER A 168 10.55 0.59 16.21
CA SER A 168 9.62 -0.18 15.36
C SER A 168 8.47 -0.86 16.11
N SER A 169 8.61 -1.08 17.42
CA SER A 169 7.60 -1.71 18.27
C SER A 169 6.55 -0.75 18.84
N HIS A 170 6.81 0.56 18.78
CA HIS A 170 5.93 1.61 19.33
C HIS A 170 5.50 2.65 18.28
N LYS A 171 5.91 2.46 17.03
CA LYS A 171 5.57 3.38 15.95
C LYS A 171 4.13 3.19 15.49
N ASP A 172 3.35 4.25 15.54
CA ASP A 172 2.08 4.33 14.84
C ASP A 172 2.29 4.32 13.34
N SER A 173 1.42 3.69 12.59
CA SER A 173 1.56 3.57 11.15
C SER A 173 0.22 3.55 10.43
N ASP A 174 0.24 4.04 9.22
CA ASP A 174 -0.80 3.88 8.24
C ASP A 174 -0.17 3.29 6.97
N PRO A 175 -0.77 2.26 6.34
CA PRO A 175 -0.31 1.76 5.05
C PRO A 175 -0.41 2.82 3.95
N ASP A 176 -1.41 3.70 3.99
CA ASP A 176 -1.63 4.77 3.03
C ASP A 176 -0.50 5.82 3.11
N THR A 177 0.41 5.80 2.13
CA THR A 177 1.66 6.58 2.18
C THR A 177 1.47 8.09 2.10
N SER A 178 0.32 8.56 1.63
CA SER A 178 -0.04 9.98 1.56
C SER A 178 -0.70 10.50 2.84
N ASP A 179 -1.12 9.61 3.75
CA ASP A 179 -1.84 9.99 4.94
C ASP A 179 -0.93 10.55 6.03
N THR A 180 -1.45 11.51 6.78
CA THR A 180 -0.74 12.14 7.88
C THR A 180 -1.45 11.82 9.19
N LEU A 181 -0.76 11.10 10.07
CA LEU A 181 -1.28 10.78 11.40
C LEU A 181 -1.34 12.02 12.28
N THR A 182 -2.43 12.15 13.03
CA THR A 182 -2.65 13.25 13.99
C THR A 182 -3.33 12.75 15.25
N ILE A 183 -2.95 13.32 16.40
CA ILE A 183 -3.67 13.12 17.66
C ILE A 183 -4.90 14.02 17.66
N THR A 184 -6.08 13.45 17.74
CA THR A 184 -7.35 14.22 17.77
C THR A 184 -7.95 14.34 19.16
N HIS A 185 -7.72 13.36 20.02
CA HIS A 185 -8.26 13.33 21.38
C HIS A 185 -7.29 12.64 22.33
N ILE A 186 -7.36 13.07 23.59
CA ILE A 186 -6.69 12.41 24.70
C ILE A 186 -7.66 12.25 25.87
N LYS A 187 -7.50 11.19 26.65
CA LYS A 187 -8.27 10.97 27.89
C LYS A 187 -7.46 10.19 28.91
N LYS A 188 -7.81 10.31 30.15
CA LYS A 188 -7.45 9.33 31.18
C LYS A 188 -8.28 8.06 30.97
N ASP A 189 -7.73 6.90 31.26
CA ASP A 189 -8.49 5.64 31.20
C ASP A 189 -9.77 5.73 32.05
N GLY A 190 -10.89 5.30 31.45
CA GLY A 190 -12.23 5.45 32.03
C GLY A 190 -12.80 6.87 32.05
N GLY A 191 -12.07 7.88 31.54
CA GLY A 191 -12.50 9.28 31.47
C GLY A 191 -13.17 9.66 30.14
N SER A 192 -13.56 10.93 30.04
CA SER A 192 -14.11 11.53 28.81
C SER A 192 -12.99 12.02 27.90
N ASN A 193 -13.23 11.98 26.59
CA ASN A 193 -12.33 12.52 25.57
C ASN A 193 -12.18 14.04 25.71
N SER A 194 -10.94 14.52 25.67
CA SER A 194 -10.57 15.91 25.50
C SER A 194 -9.99 16.12 24.12
N ALA A 195 -10.52 17.07 23.36
CA ALA A 195 -10.05 17.33 22.01
C ALA A 195 -8.62 17.93 22.04
N VAL A 196 -7.78 17.46 21.13
CA VAL A 196 -6.44 18.02 20.87
C VAL A 196 -6.55 18.94 19.66
N SER A 197 -6.12 20.19 19.80
CA SER A 197 -6.19 21.17 18.71
C SER A 197 -5.11 20.88 17.67
N SER A 198 -5.48 20.96 16.41
CA SER A 198 -4.51 20.80 15.31
C SER A 198 -3.37 21.83 15.44
N GLY A 199 -2.13 21.37 15.25
CA GLY A 199 -0.93 22.20 15.36
C GLY A 199 -0.52 22.58 16.79
N SER A 200 -1.20 22.04 17.83
CA SER A 200 -0.74 22.20 19.21
C SER A 200 0.45 21.29 19.53
N SER A 201 1.22 21.67 20.52
CA SER A 201 2.31 20.86 21.07
C SER A 201 2.29 20.91 22.60
N TYR A 202 3.00 20.03 23.27
CA TYR A 202 3.04 19.97 24.75
C TYR A 202 3.47 21.28 25.41
N ASN A 203 4.29 22.08 24.76
CA ASN A 203 4.79 23.36 25.27
C ASN A 203 4.05 24.59 24.69
N SER A 204 3.07 24.39 23.82
CA SER A 204 2.29 25.45 23.18
C SER A 204 0.87 24.99 22.90
N SER A 205 -0.07 25.40 23.72
CA SER A 205 -1.50 25.11 23.54
C SER A 205 -1.87 23.60 23.58
N GLY A 206 -1.03 22.77 24.19
CA GLY A 206 -1.31 21.34 24.36
C GLY A 206 -2.53 21.11 25.24
N THR A 207 -3.23 20.01 25.00
CA THR A 207 -4.39 19.59 25.78
C THR A 207 -3.94 18.80 26.99
N ALA A 208 -4.27 19.27 28.20
CA ALA A 208 -3.88 18.62 29.41
C ALA A 208 -4.95 17.67 29.96
N VAL A 209 -4.53 16.49 30.41
CA VAL A 209 -5.37 15.50 31.10
C VAL A 209 -4.73 15.12 32.42
N THR A 210 -5.47 15.33 33.53
CA THR A 210 -4.99 15.05 34.88
C THR A 210 -5.24 13.57 35.23
N GLY A 211 -4.16 12.85 35.51
CA GLY A 211 -4.16 11.50 36.07
C GLY A 211 -4.20 11.52 37.61
N ALA A 212 -4.04 10.31 38.18
CA ALA A 212 -4.00 10.16 39.64
C ALA A 212 -2.70 10.71 40.28
N TYR A 213 -1.61 10.68 39.51
CA TYR A 213 -0.27 11.00 40.00
C TYR A 213 0.39 12.19 39.29
N GLY A 214 -0.25 12.74 38.28
CA GLY A 214 0.29 13.87 37.52
C GLY A 214 -0.61 14.29 36.38
N THR A 215 -0.11 15.20 35.57
CA THR A 215 -0.82 15.70 34.36
C THR A 215 -0.01 15.38 33.12
N LEU A 216 -0.67 14.83 32.12
CA LEU A 216 -0.15 14.65 30.77
C LEU A 216 -0.66 15.82 29.89
N THR A 217 0.24 16.42 29.11
CA THR A 217 -0.10 17.51 28.18
C THR A 217 0.37 17.16 26.80
#